data_1a84e389bdceb44d37349bfcb0b39b60
#
_entry.id   1a84e389bdceb44d37349bfcb0b39b60
#
_cell.length_a   1.000
_cell.length_b   1.000
_cell.length_c   1.000
_cell.angle_alpha   90.00
_cell.angle_beta   90.00
_cell.angle_gamma   90.00
#
_symmetry.space_group_name_H-M   'P 1'
#
loop_
_entity.id
_entity.type
_entity.pdbx_description
1 polymer ?
#
loop_
_entity_poly.entity_id
_entity_poly.type
_entity_poly.pdbx_seq_one_letter_code
_entity_poly.pdbx_strand_id
1 'polypeptide(L)'
;MATRFNSDPYLSFKFEVDVRAGFIMLMGYFTEVSGITSEIEVIEWKEGGGQPPPAGQPPKPPSQLKRMPGLFKPGELTLKQGLTSDMGFWNWLNSVQSGQEVMGTSMTITLRSPVGLSSVVWQATNVWPSKISGPSLNASSSTVAIEELTIQYEKIERIF
;
A
#
# COMPACT_ATOMS: atom_id res chain seq x y z
N MET A 1 -0.23 -29.79 -27.47
CA MET A 1 -0.47 -29.58 -26.03
C MET A 1 0.00 -28.17 -25.68
N ALA A 2 -0.92 -27.27 -25.44
CA ALA A 2 -0.56 -25.93 -24.98
C ALA A 2 -0.09 -26.01 -23.53
N THR A 3 1.16 -25.73 -23.30
CA THR A 3 1.76 -25.58 -21.97
C THR A 3 1.11 -24.38 -21.29
N ARG A 4 0.17 -24.63 -20.39
CA ARG A 4 -0.38 -23.64 -19.45
C ARG A 4 0.69 -23.28 -18.41
N PHE A 5 1.77 -22.64 -18.85
CA PHE A 5 2.71 -22.07 -17.92
C PHE A 5 2.40 -20.60 -17.77
N ASN A 6 2.14 -20.18 -16.54
CA ASN A 6 2.12 -18.81 -16.08
C ASN A 6 0.80 -18.02 -16.09
N SER A 7 -0.37 -18.65 -16.13
CA SER A 7 -1.65 -17.93 -16.02
C SER A 7 -2.49 -18.28 -14.78
N ASP A 8 -2.06 -19.22 -13.95
CA ASP A 8 -2.82 -19.55 -12.75
C ASP A 8 -2.62 -18.46 -11.67
N PRO A 9 -3.70 -17.98 -11.05
CA PRO A 9 -3.59 -16.96 -10.03
C PRO A 9 -2.84 -17.48 -8.79
N TYR A 10 -2.07 -16.61 -8.17
CA TYR A 10 -1.34 -16.92 -6.94
C TYR A 10 -2.31 -17.13 -5.78
N LEU A 11 -2.01 -18.10 -4.93
CA LEU A 11 -2.78 -18.34 -3.73
C LEU A 11 -2.47 -17.30 -2.65
N SER A 12 -3.48 -16.62 -2.19
CA SER A 12 -3.37 -15.48 -1.27
C SER A 12 -2.89 -15.82 0.16
N PHE A 13 -2.79 -17.11 0.52
CA PHE A 13 -2.42 -17.50 1.88
C PHE A 13 -0.92 -17.70 2.12
N LYS A 14 -0.09 -17.61 1.09
CA LYS A 14 1.38 -17.76 1.21
C LYS A 14 2.07 -16.43 0.92
N PHE A 15 2.06 -15.55 1.89
CA PHE A 15 2.77 -14.28 1.80
C PHE A 15 3.67 -14.05 3.02
N GLU A 16 4.67 -13.23 2.82
CA GLU A 16 5.67 -12.84 3.81
C GLU A 16 5.84 -11.33 3.75
N VAL A 17 5.99 -10.71 4.90
CA VAL A 17 6.18 -9.25 4.99
C VAL A 17 7.48 -8.96 5.73
N ASP A 18 8.37 -8.27 5.06
CA ASP A 18 9.63 -7.77 5.60
C ASP A 18 9.58 -6.25 5.72
N VAL A 19 9.89 -5.72 6.88
CA VAL A 19 10.05 -4.29 7.10
C VAL A 19 11.49 -3.98 7.43
N ARG A 20 12.08 -3.04 6.70
CA ARG A 20 13.43 -2.55 6.91
C ARG A 20 13.40 -1.06 7.20
N ALA A 21 13.75 -0.70 8.41
CA ALA A 21 13.81 0.68 8.89
C ALA A 21 15.20 0.94 9.46
N GLY A 22 16.16 1.29 8.61
CA GLY A 22 17.54 1.46 9.03
C GLY A 22 18.15 0.17 9.60
N PHE A 23 18.43 0.14 10.90
CA PHE A 23 18.93 -1.04 11.60
C PHE A 23 17.82 -1.99 12.08
N ILE A 24 16.56 -1.58 12.00
CA ILE A 24 15.43 -2.38 12.42
C ILE A 24 15.00 -3.27 11.26
N MET A 25 15.08 -4.56 11.46
CA MET A 25 14.56 -5.57 10.53
C MET A 25 13.43 -6.30 11.25
N LEU A 26 12.21 -6.11 10.80
CA LEU A 26 11.04 -6.76 11.34
C LEU A 26 10.50 -7.75 10.31
N MET A 27 10.38 -9.00 10.71
CA MET A 27 9.72 -10.05 9.93
C MET A 27 8.49 -10.48 10.72
N GLY A 28 7.32 -10.39 10.10
CA GLY A 28 6.06 -10.77 10.75
C GLY A 28 5.32 -11.84 9.99
N TYR A 29 4.72 -12.75 10.75
CA TYR A 29 3.74 -13.70 10.22
C TYR A 29 2.36 -13.08 10.33
N PHE A 30 1.87 -12.55 9.21
CA PHE A 30 0.56 -11.95 9.13
C PHE A 30 -0.47 -12.92 8.57
N THR A 31 -1.70 -12.79 9.01
CA THR A 31 -2.84 -13.55 8.50
C THR A 31 -3.53 -12.85 7.35
N GLU A 32 -3.43 -11.53 7.30
CA GLU A 32 -4.05 -10.70 6.27
C GLU A 32 -3.21 -9.46 5.99
N VAL A 33 -3.11 -9.11 4.72
CA VAL A 33 -2.56 -7.85 4.22
C VAL A 33 -3.56 -7.22 3.27
N SER A 34 -3.96 -6.00 3.52
CA SER A 34 -4.89 -5.25 2.69
C SER A 34 -4.42 -3.82 2.45
N GLY A 35 -4.97 -3.15 1.45
CA GLY A 35 -4.61 -1.77 1.13
C GLY A 35 -3.43 -1.63 0.16
N ILE A 36 -3.03 -2.69 -0.56
CA ILE A 36 -2.00 -2.59 -1.61
C ILE A 36 -2.60 -1.82 -2.79
N THR A 37 -2.47 -0.51 -2.78
CA THR A 37 -3.01 0.38 -3.80
C THR A 37 -1.95 1.35 -4.30
N SER A 38 -1.98 1.66 -5.59
CA SER A 38 -1.15 2.70 -6.19
C SER A 38 -2.06 3.59 -7.01
N GLU A 39 -2.13 4.86 -6.65
CA GLU A 39 -3.05 5.82 -7.25
C GLU A 39 -2.33 7.10 -7.65
N ILE A 40 -2.71 7.64 -8.79
CA ILE A 40 -2.26 8.94 -9.28
C ILE A 40 -3.47 9.86 -9.33
N GLU A 41 -3.32 11.07 -8.81
CA GLU A 41 -4.33 12.10 -8.92
C GLU A 41 -4.60 12.44 -10.38
N VAL A 42 -5.87 12.60 -10.73
CA VAL A 42 -6.27 13.05 -12.07
C VAL A 42 -6.56 14.55 -12.01
N ILE A 43 -5.74 15.34 -12.70
CA ILE A 43 -5.97 16.78 -12.85
C ILE A 43 -6.83 16.99 -14.08
N GLU A 44 -7.98 17.60 -13.86
CA GLU A 44 -8.88 18.00 -14.96
C GLU A 44 -8.75 19.51 -15.18
N TRP A 45 -8.55 19.91 -16.40
CA TRP A 45 -8.54 21.31 -16.77
C TRP A 45 -9.34 21.56 -18.04
N LYS A 46 -10.00 22.70 -18.08
CA LYS A 46 -10.69 23.20 -19.26
C LYS A 46 -9.79 24.20 -19.95
N GLU A 47 -9.47 23.94 -21.20
CA GLU A 47 -8.81 24.92 -22.03
C GLU A 47 -9.78 26.10 -22.19
N GLY A 48 -9.49 27.22 -21.49
CA GLY A 48 -10.29 28.43 -21.56
C GLY A 48 -10.41 28.86 -23.01
N GLY A 49 -11.63 29.11 -23.45
CA GLY A 49 -11.86 29.64 -24.80
C GLY A 49 -10.99 30.87 -25.00
N GLY A 50 -10.05 30.77 -25.96
CA GLY A 50 -9.25 31.91 -26.37
C GLY A 50 -10.13 33.11 -26.70
N GLN A 51 -9.47 34.23 -26.96
CA GLN A 51 -10.06 35.52 -27.30
C GLN A 51 -11.47 35.48 -27.88
N PRO A 52 -12.34 36.42 -27.48
CA PRO A 52 -13.67 36.51 -28.05
C PRO A 52 -13.57 36.51 -29.59
N PRO A 53 -14.43 35.77 -30.30
CA PRO A 53 -14.36 35.68 -31.74
C PRO A 53 -14.47 37.10 -32.32
N PRO A 54 -13.74 37.39 -33.40
CA PRO A 54 -13.95 38.62 -34.15
C PRO A 54 -15.42 38.79 -34.52
N ALA A 55 -15.88 40.02 -34.57
CA ALA A 55 -17.28 40.34 -34.91
C ALA A 55 -17.73 39.60 -36.20
N GLY A 56 -18.76 38.78 -36.09
CA GLY A 56 -19.32 38.01 -37.21
C GLY A 56 -18.92 36.55 -37.30
N GLN A 57 -18.06 36.05 -36.38
CA GLN A 57 -17.76 34.61 -36.29
C GLN A 57 -18.57 33.94 -35.18
N PRO A 58 -19.04 32.68 -35.41
CA PRO A 58 -19.73 31.94 -34.37
C PRO A 58 -18.79 31.66 -33.19
N PRO A 59 -19.29 31.61 -31.93
CA PRO A 59 -18.51 31.30 -30.78
C PRO A 59 -17.84 29.93 -30.96
N LYS A 60 -16.54 29.85 -30.60
CA LYS A 60 -15.78 28.61 -30.60
C LYS A 60 -16.51 27.58 -29.73
N PRO A 61 -16.63 26.31 -30.18
CA PRO A 61 -17.29 25.28 -29.39
C PRO A 61 -16.63 25.16 -28.00
N PRO A 62 -17.42 24.75 -26.99
CA PRO A 62 -16.94 24.70 -25.61
C PRO A 62 -15.66 23.87 -25.53
N SER A 63 -14.68 24.41 -24.80
CA SER A 63 -13.38 23.80 -24.56
C SER A 63 -13.50 22.36 -24.09
N GLN A 64 -12.76 21.47 -24.72
CA GLN A 64 -12.71 20.07 -24.32
C GLN A 64 -12.10 19.94 -22.92
N LEU A 65 -12.70 19.09 -22.10
CA LEU A 65 -12.13 18.69 -20.83
C LEU A 65 -10.89 17.85 -21.10
N LYS A 66 -9.72 18.30 -20.65
CA LYS A 66 -8.47 17.57 -20.74
C LYS A 66 -8.12 17.01 -19.39
N ARG A 67 -7.55 15.80 -19.38
CA ARG A 67 -7.07 15.10 -18.18
C ARG A 67 -5.57 14.87 -18.28
N MET A 68 -4.88 15.10 -17.19
CA MET A 68 -3.46 14.84 -17.08
C MET A 68 -3.14 14.17 -15.73
N PRO A 69 -2.08 13.35 -15.66
CA PRO A 69 -1.65 12.78 -14.41
C PRO A 69 -1.11 13.87 -13.48
N GLY A 70 -1.55 13.84 -12.23
CA GLY A 70 -1.07 14.69 -11.15
C GLY A 70 -0.04 13.98 -10.26
N LEU A 71 -0.10 14.22 -8.97
CA LEU A 71 0.80 13.64 -7.99
C LEU A 71 0.40 12.21 -7.61
N PHE A 72 1.38 11.42 -7.16
CA PHE A 72 1.11 10.16 -6.50
C PHE A 72 0.37 10.41 -5.18
N LYS A 73 -0.66 9.63 -4.92
CA LYS A 73 -1.33 9.66 -3.64
C LYS A 73 -0.67 8.66 -2.68
N PRO A 74 -0.27 9.12 -1.49
CA PRO A 74 0.16 8.21 -0.44
C PRO A 74 -0.97 7.27 -0.06
N GLY A 75 -0.63 6.08 0.41
CA GLY A 75 -1.60 5.05 0.73
C GLY A 75 -1.41 4.48 2.13
N GLU A 76 -2.31 3.58 2.47
CA GLU A 76 -2.38 2.93 3.76
C GLU A 76 -2.46 1.42 3.57
N LEU A 77 -1.64 0.70 4.35
CA LEU A 77 -1.68 -0.77 4.44
C LEU A 77 -2.20 -1.18 5.80
N THR A 78 -3.05 -2.18 5.83
CA THR A 78 -3.51 -2.82 7.04
C THR A 78 -2.99 -4.25 7.09
N LEU A 79 -2.27 -4.56 8.17
CA LEU A 79 -1.71 -5.88 8.45
C LEU A 79 -2.41 -6.46 9.67
N LYS A 80 -2.83 -7.72 9.61
CA LYS A 80 -3.41 -8.43 10.76
C LYS A 80 -2.57 -9.63 11.13
N GLN A 81 -2.33 -9.80 12.42
CA GLN A 81 -1.62 -10.95 12.98
C GLN A 81 -2.27 -11.45 14.26
N GLY A 82 -2.04 -12.72 14.57
CA GLY A 82 -2.34 -13.24 15.91
C GLY A 82 -1.45 -12.56 16.95
N LEU A 83 -2.01 -12.24 18.10
CA LEU A 83 -1.28 -11.62 19.19
C LEU A 83 -0.13 -12.54 19.65
N THR A 84 1.08 -12.00 19.66
CA THR A 84 2.29 -12.68 20.11
C THR A 84 2.98 -11.91 21.23
N SER A 85 3.99 -12.49 21.84
CA SER A 85 4.84 -11.81 22.82
C SER A 85 5.89 -10.87 22.18
N ASP A 86 5.93 -10.80 20.85
CA ASP A 86 6.88 -9.95 20.14
C ASP A 86 6.45 -8.48 20.23
N MET A 87 7.36 -7.65 20.69
CA MET A 87 7.17 -6.20 20.88
C MET A 87 7.72 -5.37 19.70
N GLY A 88 8.19 -6.02 18.64
CA GLY A 88 8.90 -5.35 17.55
C GLY A 88 8.10 -4.21 16.92
N PHE A 89 6.84 -4.44 16.59
CA PHE A 89 5.96 -3.43 15.99
C PHE A 89 5.58 -2.30 16.96
N TRP A 90 5.36 -2.63 18.22
CA TRP A 90 5.13 -1.64 19.27
C TRP A 90 6.34 -0.74 19.50
N ASN A 91 7.53 -1.32 19.54
CA ASN A 91 8.77 -0.57 19.65
C ASN A 91 9.01 0.33 18.44
N TRP A 92 8.67 -0.13 17.24
CA TRP A 92 8.74 0.67 16.03
C TRP A 92 7.78 1.86 16.09
N LEU A 93 6.52 1.65 16.48
CA LEU A 93 5.56 2.73 16.68
C LEU A 93 6.07 3.75 17.70
N ASN A 94 6.58 3.30 18.83
CA ASN A 94 7.12 4.17 19.87
C ASN A 94 8.33 4.97 19.38
N SER A 95 9.19 4.39 18.55
CA SER A 95 10.35 5.10 17.99
C SER A 95 9.91 6.22 17.03
N VAL A 96 8.90 5.96 16.20
CA VAL A 96 8.32 6.98 15.33
C VAL A 96 7.66 8.10 16.14
N GLN A 97 6.92 7.76 17.20
CA GLN A 97 6.34 8.74 18.13
C GLN A 97 7.39 9.60 18.85
N SER A 98 8.58 9.05 19.07
CA SER A 98 9.71 9.76 19.67
C SER A 98 10.46 10.67 18.69
N GLY A 99 10.02 10.75 17.43
CA GLY A 99 10.62 11.61 16.41
C GLY A 99 11.75 10.96 15.60
N GLN A 100 11.83 9.64 15.56
CA GLN A 100 12.77 8.96 14.67
C GLN A 100 12.41 9.21 13.21
N GLU A 101 13.42 9.43 12.38
CA GLU A 101 13.24 9.64 10.94
C GLU A 101 12.58 8.42 10.27
N VAL A 102 11.61 8.71 9.42
CA VAL A 102 10.84 7.74 8.62
C VAL A 102 11.43 7.58 7.22
N MET A 103 12.28 8.53 6.82
CA MET A 103 12.89 8.51 5.48
C MET A 103 13.84 7.33 5.32
N GLY A 104 13.74 6.66 4.17
CA GLY A 104 14.56 5.48 3.86
C GLY A 104 14.04 4.16 4.43
N THR A 105 12.92 4.18 5.14
CA THR A 105 12.24 2.93 5.54
C THR A 105 11.59 2.27 4.32
N SER A 106 11.70 0.96 4.23
CA SER A 106 11.07 0.18 3.16
C SER A 106 10.37 -1.04 3.72
N MET A 107 9.30 -1.45 3.04
CA MET A 107 8.59 -2.68 3.34
C MET A 107 8.46 -3.49 2.05
N THR A 108 8.72 -4.78 2.15
CA THR A 108 8.58 -5.72 1.05
C THR A 108 7.51 -6.75 1.41
N ILE A 109 6.54 -6.92 0.53
CA ILE A 109 5.50 -7.94 0.63
C ILE A 109 5.75 -8.95 -0.47
N THR A 110 6.01 -10.19 -0.11
CA THR A 110 6.30 -11.27 -1.04
C THR A 110 5.20 -12.30 -1.01
N LEU A 111 4.51 -12.49 -2.12
CA LEU A 111 3.56 -13.57 -2.33
C LEU A 111 4.24 -14.72 -3.06
N ARG A 112 4.34 -15.88 -2.41
CA ARG A 112 5.04 -17.04 -2.96
C ARG A 112 4.10 -17.96 -3.75
N SER A 113 4.57 -18.42 -4.89
CA SER A 113 3.86 -19.48 -5.64
C SER A 113 3.88 -20.81 -4.87
N PRO A 114 2.81 -21.61 -4.95
CA PRO A 114 2.78 -22.95 -4.35
C PRO A 114 3.89 -23.87 -4.84
N VAL A 115 4.33 -23.66 -6.08
CA VAL A 115 5.38 -24.48 -6.74
C VAL A 115 6.79 -23.96 -6.46
N GLY A 116 6.91 -22.78 -5.80
CA GLY A 116 8.20 -22.22 -5.39
C GLY A 116 9.06 -21.60 -6.50
N LEU A 117 8.60 -21.60 -7.74
CA LEU A 117 9.36 -21.13 -8.90
C LEU A 117 9.21 -19.63 -9.20
N SER A 118 8.17 -19.00 -8.69
CA SER A 118 7.90 -17.59 -8.91
C SER A 118 7.30 -16.93 -7.67
N SER A 119 7.51 -15.64 -7.56
CA SER A 119 6.92 -14.83 -6.50
C SER A 119 6.47 -13.48 -7.07
N VAL A 120 5.44 -12.92 -6.46
CA VAL A 120 5.05 -11.53 -6.71
C VAL A 120 5.54 -10.71 -5.54
N VAL A 121 6.24 -9.63 -5.85
CA VAL A 121 6.86 -8.78 -4.83
C VAL A 121 6.39 -7.34 -4.99
N TRP A 122 5.86 -6.78 -3.92
CA TRP A 122 5.58 -5.36 -3.81
C TRP A 122 6.57 -4.72 -2.85
N GLN A 123 7.04 -3.56 -3.21
CA GLN A 123 7.91 -2.75 -2.36
C GLN A 123 7.25 -1.40 -2.09
N ALA A 124 7.09 -1.09 -0.81
CA ALA A 124 6.65 0.20 -0.33
C ALA A 124 7.84 1.00 0.21
N THR A 125 7.87 2.29 -0.03
CA THR A 125 8.92 3.21 0.40
C THR A 125 8.39 4.25 1.36
N ASN A 126 9.27 4.71 2.27
CA ASN A 126 8.95 5.66 3.32
C ASN A 126 7.74 5.22 4.15
N VAL A 127 7.85 4.00 4.68
CA VAL A 127 6.80 3.36 5.48
C VAL A 127 6.95 3.65 6.96
N TRP A 128 5.84 3.86 7.65
CA TRP A 128 5.81 4.07 9.09
C TRP A 128 4.48 3.63 9.69
N PRO A 129 4.48 3.08 10.90
CA PRO A 129 3.25 2.67 11.56
C PRO A 129 2.49 3.89 12.06
N SER A 130 1.23 4.00 11.70
CA SER A 130 0.36 5.08 12.16
C SER A 130 -0.52 4.66 13.32
N LYS A 131 -0.88 3.38 13.40
CA LYS A 131 -1.80 2.86 14.41
C LYS A 131 -1.56 1.39 14.67
N ILE A 132 -1.63 0.98 15.92
CA ILE A 132 -1.75 -0.41 16.33
C ILE A 132 -3.03 -0.55 17.14
N SER A 133 -3.90 -1.45 16.72
CA SER A 133 -5.12 -1.79 17.44
C SER A 133 -4.97 -3.17 18.06
N GLY A 134 -5.01 -3.23 19.38
CA GLY A 134 -5.01 -4.49 20.10
C GLY A 134 -6.34 -5.26 19.92
N PRO A 135 -6.37 -6.55 20.25
CA PRO A 135 -7.56 -7.36 20.14
C PRO A 135 -8.63 -6.96 21.14
N SER A 136 -9.89 -7.19 20.79
CA SER A 136 -10.98 -7.17 21.77
C SER A 136 -10.91 -8.44 22.62
N LEU A 137 -10.81 -8.27 23.92
CA LEU A 137 -10.70 -9.39 24.86
C LEU A 137 -12.08 -9.69 25.46
N ASN A 138 -12.56 -10.91 25.27
CA ASN A 138 -13.81 -11.41 25.83
C ASN A 138 -13.59 -12.79 26.42
N ALA A 139 -13.77 -12.92 27.75
CA ALA A 139 -13.54 -14.16 28.48
C ALA A 139 -14.52 -15.29 28.11
N SER A 140 -15.67 -14.96 27.50
CA SER A 140 -16.68 -15.92 27.08
C SER A 140 -16.52 -16.43 25.64
N SER A 141 -15.56 -15.87 24.89
CA SER A 141 -15.31 -16.31 23.50
C SER A 141 -13.96 -17.04 23.38
N SER A 142 -13.95 -18.11 22.60
CA SER A 142 -12.74 -18.89 22.30
C SER A 142 -12.06 -18.46 20.99
N THR A 143 -12.20 -17.21 20.58
CA THR A 143 -11.60 -16.66 19.37
C THR A 143 -10.14 -16.29 19.59
N VAL A 144 -9.32 -16.45 18.55
CA VAL A 144 -7.92 -16.01 18.55
C VAL A 144 -7.86 -14.49 18.66
N ALA A 145 -7.02 -13.99 19.57
CA ALA A 145 -6.76 -12.56 19.68
C ALA A 145 -5.97 -12.08 18.44
N ILE A 146 -6.51 -11.12 17.71
CA ILE A 146 -5.92 -10.55 16.49
C ILE A 146 -5.54 -9.10 16.76
N GLU A 147 -4.31 -8.76 16.41
CA GLU A 147 -3.80 -7.41 16.44
C GLU A 147 -3.77 -6.85 15.00
N GLU A 148 -4.14 -5.59 14.86
CA GLU A 148 -4.16 -4.89 13.57
C GLU A 148 -3.17 -3.73 13.57
N LEU A 149 -2.29 -3.72 12.57
CA LEU A 149 -1.28 -2.70 12.37
C LEU A 149 -1.61 -1.92 11.10
N THR A 150 -1.74 -0.61 11.23
CA THR A 150 -1.92 0.31 10.12
C THR A 150 -0.60 1.00 9.80
N ILE A 151 -0.17 0.90 8.56
CA ILE A 151 1.08 1.46 8.05
C ILE A 151 0.78 2.44 6.94
N GLN A 152 1.37 3.62 7.03
CA GLN A 152 1.36 4.61 5.95
C GLN A 152 2.57 4.40 5.06
N TYR A 153 2.43 4.67 3.76
CA TYR A 153 3.52 4.63 2.80
C TYR A 153 3.39 5.78 1.81
N GLU A 154 4.52 6.24 1.31
CA GLU A 154 4.54 7.28 0.28
C GLU A 154 4.28 6.70 -1.11
N LYS A 155 4.91 5.58 -1.43
CA LYS A 155 4.78 4.92 -2.73
C LYS A 155 4.85 3.41 -2.56
N ILE A 156 4.09 2.70 -3.37
CA ILE A 156 4.17 1.24 -3.49
C ILE A 156 4.28 0.84 -4.96
N GLU A 157 5.16 -0.09 -5.24
CA GLU A 157 5.42 -0.60 -6.58
C GLU A 157 5.44 -2.13 -6.55
N ARG A 158 4.96 -2.73 -7.62
CA ARG A 158 5.19 -4.14 -7.89
C ARG A 158 6.49 -4.28 -8.67
N ILE A 159 7.46 -4.99 -8.08
CA ILE A 159 8.80 -5.18 -8.67
C ILE A 159 8.99 -6.55 -9.32
N PHE A 160 8.11 -7.51 -9.01
CA PHE A 160 8.01 -8.83 -9.65
C PHE A 160 6.57 -9.27 -9.80
#